data_e5c3de2b9c4e194cebf3b3352dc0189d
#
_entry.id   e5c3de2b9c4e194cebf3b3352dc0189d
#
_cell.length_a   1.000
_cell.length_b   1.000
_cell.length_c   1.000
_cell.angle_alpha   90.00
_cell.angle_beta   90.00
_cell.angle_gamma   90.00
#
_symmetry.space_group_name_H-M   'P 1'
#
loop_
_entity.id
_entity.type
_entity.pdbx_description
1 polymer ?
#
loop_
_entity_poly.entity_id
_entity_poly.type
_entity_poly.pdbx_seq_one_letter_code
_entity_poly.pdbx_strand_id
1 'polypeptide(L)' 'MGAPYTRRLLKMDNIIETKELQIERKHFHVEFRENDRGKFLRITEEAHGRRNTIIVPSTGVGEFTAAIDQVVESAAHIPA' A
#
# COMPACT_ATOMS: atom_id res chain seq x y z
N MET A 1 34.07 -7.69 3.52
CA MET A 1 33.13 -7.67 4.37
C MET A 1 31.89 -7.01 4.12
N GLY A 2 31.73 -5.92 3.56
CA GLY A 2 30.49 -5.25 3.38
C GLY A 2 29.59 -5.78 2.31
N ALA A 3 30.15 -6.46 1.34
CA ALA A 3 29.36 -6.85 0.18
C ALA A 3 28.18 -7.75 0.49
N PRO A 4 28.34 -8.85 1.25
CA PRO A 4 27.17 -9.69 1.53
C PRO A 4 26.14 -8.96 2.37
N TYR A 5 26.62 -8.11 3.25
CA TYR A 5 25.74 -7.36 4.09
C TYR A 5 24.93 -6.35 3.29
N THR A 6 25.59 -5.67 2.37
CA THR A 6 24.91 -4.72 1.50
C THR A 6 23.86 -5.43 0.65
N ARG A 7 24.21 -6.61 0.13
CA ARG A 7 23.26 -7.36 -0.67
C ARG A 7 22.03 -7.74 0.13
N ARG A 8 22.21 -8.08 1.41
CA ARG A 8 21.08 -8.41 2.24
C ARG A 8 20.15 -7.21 2.41
N LEU A 9 20.72 -6.03 2.59
CA LEU A 9 19.92 -4.83 2.72
C LEU A 9 19.10 -4.57 1.46
N LEU A 10 19.68 -4.85 0.30
CA LEU A 10 18.97 -4.63 -0.97
C LEU A 10 17.79 -5.56 -1.13
N LYS A 11 17.83 -6.72 -0.48
CA LYS A 11 16.72 -7.66 -0.57
C LYS A 11 15.61 -7.34 0.41
N MET A 12 15.87 -6.51 1.39
CA MET A 12 14.87 -6.16 2.37
C MET A 12 14.04 -5.00 1.84
N ASP A 13 12.76 -5.02 2.20
CA ASP A 13 11.88 -3.92 1.84
C ASP A 13 12.29 -2.67 2.57
N ASN A 14 12.43 -1.58 1.85
CA ASN A 14 12.67 -0.27 2.43
C ASN A 14 11.38 0.52 2.40
N ILE A 15 11.03 1.12 3.52
CA ILE A 15 9.85 1.98 3.58
C ILE A 15 10.27 3.36 3.12
N ILE A 16 9.69 3.82 2.01
CA ILE A 16 9.96 5.14 1.48
C ILE A 16 9.08 6.17 2.17
N GLU A 17 7.80 5.82 2.33
CA GLU A 17 6.85 6.71 2.96
C GLU A 17 5.73 5.87 3.57
N THR A 18 5.12 6.37 4.63
CA THR A 18 4.07 5.62 5.29
C THR A 18 3.03 6.58 5.84
N LYS A 19 1.80 6.10 5.91
CA LYS A 19 0.72 6.85 6.50
C LYS A 19 -0.24 5.87 7.16
N GLU A 20 -0.77 6.26 8.30
CA GLU A 20 -1.75 5.45 9.02
C GLU A 20 -3.06 6.19 9.09
N LEU A 21 -4.14 5.43 8.95
CA LEU A 21 -5.49 5.97 9.00
C LEU A 21 -6.33 5.13 9.94
N GLN A 22 -7.12 5.81 10.73
CA GLN A 22 -8.12 5.15 11.56
C GLN A 22 -9.48 5.58 11.04
N ILE A 23 -10.24 4.63 10.49
CA ILE A 23 -11.56 4.92 9.94
C ILE A 23 -12.52 3.98 10.63
N GLU A 24 -13.37 4.56 11.48
CA GLU A 24 -14.28 3.80 12.32
C GLU A 24 -13.46 2.79 13.14
N ARG A 25 -13.72 1.51 13.01
CA ARG A 25 -13.00 0.49 13.78
C ARG A 25 -11.87 -0.15 13.02
N LYS A 26 -11.55 0.38 11.85
CA LYS A 26 -10.51 -0.19 11.01
C LYS A 26 -9.28 0.69 11.01
N HIS A 27 -8.15 0.05 11.07
CA HIS A 27 -6.86 0.72 11.03
C HIS A 27 -6.17 0.35 9.73
N PHE A 28 -5.69 1.36 9.02
CA PHE A 28 -5.02 1.13 7.73
C PHE A 28 -3.60 1.65 7.80
N HIS A 29 -2.68 0.84 7.31
CA HIS A 29 -1.30 1.24 7.09
C HIS A 29 -1.09 1.32 5.60
N VAL A 30 -0.70 2.48 5.10
CA VAL A 30 -0.44 2.67 3.68
C VAL A 30 1.04 2.97 3.55
N GLU A 31 1.78 2.09 2.90
CA GLU A 31 3.22 2.20 2.82
C GLU A 31 3.67 2.14 1.38
N PHE A 32 4.54 3.07 0.99
CA PHE A 32 5.22 2.98 -0.28
C PHE A 32 6.59 2.40 0.01
N ARG A 33 6.90 1.28 -0.61
CA ARG A 33 8.08 0.50 -0.27
C ARG A 33 8.86 0.19 -1.52
N GLU A 34 10.10 -0.23 -1.31
CA GLU A 34 10.98 -0.59 -2.40
C GLU A 34 11.79 -1.82 -2.02
N ASN A 35 11.94 -2.74 -2.96
CA ASN A 35 12.86 -3.86 -2.80
C ASN A 35 13.67 -3.99 -4.07
N ASP A 36 14.40 -5.09 -4.22
CA ASP A 36 15.28 -5.26 -5.37
C ASP A 36 14.52 -5.45 -6.67
N ARG A 37 13.20 -5.63 -6.62
CA ARG A 37 12.37 -5.77 -7.81
C ARG A 37 11.70 -4.48 -8.21
N GLY A 38 11.74 -3.47 -7.36
CA GLY A 38 11.13 -2.19 -7.66
C GLY A 38 10.30 -1.66 -6.52
N LYS A 39 9.47 -0.69 -6.85
CA LYS A 39 8.65 -0.01 -5.85
C LYS A 39 7.22 -0.53 -5.90
N PHE A 40 6.56 -0.48 -4.76
CA PHE A 40 5.19 -0.96 -4.68
C PHE A 40 4.49 -0.30 -3.51
N LEU A 41 3.17 -0.26 -3.61
CA LEU A 41 2.31 0.22 -2.54
C LEU A 41 1.84 -0.98 -1.74
N ARG A 42 1.94 -0.88 -0.43
CA ARG A 42 1.45 -1.95 0.46
C ARG A 42 0.41 -1.36 1.37
N ILE A 43 -0.78 -1.93 1.34
CA ILE A 43 -1.88 -1.47 2.18
C ILE A 43 -2.26 -2.60 3.11
N THR A 44 -2.24 -2.33 4.40
CA THR A 44 -2.61 -3.30 5.42
C THR A 44 -3.81 -2.79 6.18
N GLU A 45 -4.84 -3.61 6.24
CA GLU A 45 -6.04 -3.32 7.01
C GLU A 45 -6.05 -4.18 8.25
N GLU A 46 -6.30 -3.58 9.41
CA GLU A 46 -6.44 -4.30 10.66
C GLU A 46 -7.81 -4.01 11.24
N ALA A 47 -8.57 -5.07 11.48
CA ALA A 47 -9.91 -4.94 12.06
C ALA A 47 -10.27 -6.26 12.70
N HIS A 48 -10.88 -6.17 13.89
CA HIS A 48 -11.41 -7.35 14.59
C HIS A 48 -10.36 -8.43 14.79
N GLY A 49 -9.13 -8.01 15.10
CA GLY A 49 -8.05 -8.96 15.34
C GLY A 49 -7.49 -9.62 14.09
N ARG A 50 -7.89 -9.17 12.91
CA ARG A 50 -7.42 -9.71 11.65
C ARG A 50 -6.64 -8.67 10.88
N ARG A 51 -5.74 -9.16 10.06
CA ARG A 51 -4.89 -8.31 9.24
C ARG A 51 -4.94 -8.80 7.80
N ASN A 52 -5.25 -7.89 6.89
CA ASN A 52 -5.25 -8.19 5.46
C ASN A 52 -4.32 -7.22 4.76
N THR A 53 -3.53 -7.75 3.84
CA THR A 53 -2.53 -6.93 3.14
C THR A 53 -2.69 -7.13 1.65
N ILE A 54 -2.62 -6.03 0.90
CA ILE A 54 -2.59 -6.07 -0.56
C ILE A 54 -1.36 -5.32 -1.04
N ILE A 55 -0.88 -5.71 -2.20
CA ILE A 55 0.29 -5.13 -2.82
C ILE A 55 -0.10 -4.62 -4.20
N VAL A 56 0.21 -3.36 -4.48
CA VAL A 56 -0.04 -2.77 -5.79
C VAL A 56 1.31 -2.32 -6.35
N PRO A 57 1.77 -2.91 -7.45
CA PRO A 57 3.02 -2.46 -8.07
C PRO A 57 2.96 -0.99 -8.42
N SER A 58 4.10 -0.31 -8.33
CA SER A 58 4.13 1.13 -8.53
C SER A 58 3.63 1.52 -9.91
N THR A 59 3.83 0.65 -10.90
CA THR A 59 3.38 0.94 -12.26
C THR A 59 1.86 1.03 -12.39
N GLY A 60 1.13 0.48 -11.43
CA GLY A 60 -0.31 0.50 -11.45
C GLY A 60 -0.96 1.37 -10.38
N VAL A 61 -0.16 2.05 -9.57
CA VAL A 61 -0.72 2.83 -8.46
C VAL A 61 -1.61 3.96 -8.97
N GLY A 62 -1.21 4.63 -10.05
CA GLY A 62 -2.01 5.69 -10.61
C GLY A 62 -3.37 5.21 -11.06
N GLU A 63 -3.41 4.07 -11.74
CA GLU A 63 -4.68 3.48 -12.16
C GLU A 63 -5.51 3.04 -10.95
N PHE A 64 -4.85 2.52 -9.94
CA PHE A 64 -5.53 2.02 -8.76
C PHE A 64 -6.23 3.16 -8.03
N THR A 65 -5.52 4.27 -7.81
CA THR A 65 -6.11 5.41 -7.10
C THR A 65 -7.21 6.07 -7.95
N ALA A 66 -7.00 6.14 -9.25
CA ALA A 66 -8.02 6.69 -10.15
C ALA A 66 -9.28 5.84 -10.14
N ALA A 67 -9.11 4.52 -10.09
CA ALA A 67 -10.25 3.61 -10.06
C ALA A 67 -11.07 3.81 -8.79
N ILE A 68 -10.39 4.01 -7.66
CA ILE A 68 -11.08 4.27 -6.41
C ILE A 68 -11.93 5.54 -6.53
N ASP A 69 -11.33 6.61 -7.04
CA ASP A 69 -12.04 7.87 -7.19
C ASP A 69 -13.24 7.73 -8.13
N GLN A 70 -13.06 7.02 -9.23
CA GLN A 70 -14.12 6.84 -10.21
C GLN A 70 -15.28 6.04 -9.64
N VAL A 71 -14.99 4.98 -8.90
CA VAL A 71 -16.03 4.15 -8.31
C VAL A 71 -16.82 4.96 -7.30
N VAL A 72 -16.12 5.72 -6.45
CA VAL A 72 -16.77 6.51 -5.42
C VAL A 72 -17.62 7.61 -6.06
N GLU A 73 -17.08 8.27 -7.09
CA GLU A 73 -17.79 9.33 -7.76
C GLU A 73 -19.02 8.81 -8.48
N SER A 74 -18.89 7.68 -9.17
CA SER A 74 -20.03 7.07 -9.85
C SER A 74 -21.13 6.73 -8.88
N ALA A 75 -20.78 6.17 -7.74
CA ALA A 75 -21.76 5.81 -6.73
C ALA A 75 -22.49 7.04 -6.20
N ALA A 76 -21.79 8.17 -6.12
CA ALA A 76 -22.42 9.40 -5.64
C ALA A 76 -23.50 9.93 -6.56
N HIS A 77 -23.51 9.50 -7.83
CA HIS A 77 -24.52 9.94 -8.78
C HIS A 77 -25.72 9.01 -8.87
N ILE A 78 -25.71 7.93 -8.12
CA ILE A 78 -26.81 6.98 -8.13
C ILE A 78 -27.83 7.43 -7.10
N PRO A 79 -29.08 7.59 -7.50
CA PRO A 79 -30.12 8.00 -6.53
C PRO A 79 -30.28 6.96 -5.44
N ALA A 80 -30.51 7.43 -4.24
CA ALA A 80 -30.66 6.54 -3.09
C ALA A 80 -31.93 5.71 -3.15
#